data_ba574cd35f903a963d2f776e084bca6f
#
_entry.id   ba574cd35f903a963d2f776e084bca6f
#
_cell.length_a   1.000
_cell.length_b   1.000
_cell.length_c   1.000
_cell.angle_alpha   90.00
_cell.angle_beta   90.00
_cell.angle_gamma   90.00
#
_symmetry.space_group_name_H-M   'P 1'
#
loop_
_entity.id
_entity.type
_entity.pdbx_description
1 polymer ?
#
loop_
_entity_poly.entity_id
_entity_poly.type
_entity_poly.pdbx_seq_one_letter_code
_entity_poly.pdbx_strand_id
1 'polypeptide(L)' 'MHRIRRVEIDKLLVRVFADAAVVTGRTHGVGDFSGAPYDVIVRFTDTFVRRKGQWSAVASHASLEGSR' A
#
# COMPACT_ATOMS: atom_id res chain seq x y z
N MET A 1 12.80 18.59 -0.60
CA MET A 1 12.87 17.54 0.43
C MET A 1 11.49 16.95 0.67
N HIS A 2 11.39 15.64 0.71
CA HIS A 2 10.12 14.97 0.97
C HIS A 2 9.91 14.83 2.48
N ARG A 3 8.77 15.24 2.95
CA ARG A 3 8.42 15.18 4.35
C ARG A 3 7.05 14.52 4.50
N ILE A 4 7.02 13.39 5.17
CA ILE A 4 5.77 12.68 5.44
C ILE A 4 5.26 13.14 6.80
N ARG A 5 4.04 13.66 6.85
CA ARG A 5 3.42 14.10 8.10
C ARG A 5 2.52 13.03 8.69
N ARG A 6 1.78 12.31 7.84
CA ARG A 6 0.85 11.30 8.31
C ARG A 6 0.61 10.27 7.23
N VAL A 7 0.57 9.01 7.63
CA VAL A 7 0.18 7.91 6.76
C VAL A 7 -0.84 7.07 7.51
N GLU A 8 -1.98 6.84 6.88
CA GLU A 8 -3.02 5.97 7.41
C GLU A 8 -3.33 4.87 6.40
N ILE A 9 -3.55 3.66 6.89
CA ILE A 9 -3.93 2.52 6.05
C ILE A 9 -5.31 2.07 6.50
N ASP A 10 -6.23 1.95 5.54
CA ASP A 10 -7.56 1.44 5.82
C ASP A 10 -8.02 0.50 4.73
N LYS A 11 -9.21 -0.06 4.89
CA LYS A 11 -9.82 -1.00 3.94
C LYS A 11 -8.91 -2.18 3.63
N LEU A 12 -8.15 -2.62 4.64
CA LEU A 12 -7.23 -3.73 4.48
C LEU A 12 -8.02 -5.03 4.37
N LEU A 13 -7.74 -5.79 3.31
CA LEU A 13 -8.36 -7.08 3.07
C LEU A 13 -7.27 -8.08 2.71
N VAL A 14 -7.28 -9.22 3.38
CA VAL A 14 -6.33 -10.30 3.13
C VAL A 14 -7.11 -11.52 2.66
N ARG A 15 -6.69 -12.09 1.51
CA ARG A 15 -7.25 -13.34 0.99
C ARG A 15 -6.13 -14.35 0.85
N VAL A 16 -6.32 -15.53 1.41
CA VAL A 16 -5.31 -16.58 1.39
C VAL A 16 -5.79 -17.74 0.54
N PHE A 17 -4.94 -18.19 -0.39
CA PHE A 17 -5.20 -19.29 -1.30
C PHE A 17 -4.04 -20.27 -1.23
N ALA A 18 -4.16 -21.35 -0.44
CA ALA A 18 -3.08 -22.31 -0.25
C ALA A 18 -1.76 -21.60 0.12
N ASP A 19 -0.78 -21.57 -0.78
CA ASP A 19 0.52 -20.95 -0.55
C ASP A 19 0.64 -19.55 -1.16
N ALA A 20 -0.49 -18.93 -1.48
CA ALA A 20 -0.53 -17.57 -1.99
C ALA A 20 -1.47 -16.72 -1.16
N ALA A 21 -1.20 -15.43 -1.11
CA ALA A 21 -2.08 -14.47 -0.44
C ALA A 21 -2.11 -13.17 -1.23
N VAL A 22 -3.26 -12.53 -1.24
CA VAL A 22 -3.43 -11.21 -1.86
C VAL A 22 -3.89 -10.26 -0.78
N VAL A 23 -3.19 -9.15 -0.64
CA VAL A 23 -3.52 -8.09 0.32
C VAL A 23 -3.87 -6.85 -0.46
N THR A 24 -5.05 -6.31 -0.23
CA THR A 24 -5.46 -5.04 -0.81
C THR A 24 -5.73 -4.04 0.30
N GLY A 25 -5.56 -2.78 -0.01
CA GLY A 25 -5.83 -1.74 0.96
C GLY A 25 -5.79 -0.36 0.33
N ARG A 26 -5.92 0.63 1.18
CA ARG A 26 -5.88 2.02 0.80
C ARG A 26 -4.97 2.77 1.77
N THR A 27 -4.06 3.56 1.23
CA THR A 27 -3.17 4.41 2.01
C THR A 27 -3.54 5.86 1.77
N HIS A 28 -3.71 6.61 2.85
CA HIS A 28 -3.88 8.05 2.80
C HIS A 28 -2.60 8.69 3.33
N GLY A 29 -1.89 9.40 2.47
CA GLY A 29 -0.63 10.04 2.80
C GLY A 29 -0.74 11.56 2.75
N VAL A 30 -0.24 12.22 3.78
CA VAL A 30 -0.20 13.68 3.88
C VAL A 30 1.25 14.08 4.13
N GLY A 31 1.73 15.04 3.37
CA GLY A 31 3.10 15.50 3.54
C GLY A 31 3.41 16.69 2.67
N ASP A 32 4.70 16.92 2.49
CA ASP A 32 5.22 17.99 1.64
C ASP A 32 6.32 17.45 0.76
N PHE A 33 6.38 17.92 -0.47
CA PHE A 33 7.49 17.65 -1.37
C PHE A 33 8.09 18.99 -1.80
N SER A 34 9.31 19.29 -1.33
CA SER A 34 9.99 20.56 -1.59
C SER A 34 9.13 21.77 -1.28
N GLY A 35 8.43 21.74 -0.13
CA GLY A 35 7.57 22.82 0.30
C GLY A 35 6.16 22.80 -0.27
N ALA A 36 5.88 21.92 -1.24
CA ALA A 36 4.53 21.78 -1.80
C ALA A 36 3.75 20.72 -1.03
N PRO A 37 2.65 21.07 -0.39
CA PRO A 37 1.87 20.10 0.37
C PRO A 37 1.13 19.14 -0.55
N TYR A 38 0.94 17.91 -0.08
CA TYR A 38 0.13 16.92 -0.78
C TYR A 38 -0.75 16.15 0.18
N ASP A 39 -1.85 15.65 -0.34
CA ASP A 39 -2.81 14.83 0.37
C ASP A 39 -3.37 13.86 -0.65
N VAL A 40 -2.88 12.63 -0.63
CA VAL A 40 -3.15 11.65 -1.68
C VAL A 40 -3.71 10.37 -1.11
N ILE A 41 -4.56 9.71 -1.89
CA ILE A 41 -5.11 8.41 -1.57
C ILE A 41 -4.64 7.44 -2.64
N VAL A 42 -3.99 6.37 -2.19
CA VAL A 42 -3.41 5.35 -3.06
C VAL A 42 -4.03 4.01 -2.71
N ARG A 43 -4.54 3.29 -3.71
CA ARG A 43 -4.94 1.90 -3.56
C ARG A 43 -3.78 1.00 -3.92
N PHE A 44 -3.63 -0.08 -3.15
CA PHE A 44 -2.55 -1.03 -3.41
C PHE A 44 -3.07 -2.45 -3.42
N THR A 45 -2.35 -3.30 -4.15
CA THR A 45 -2.56 -4.75 -4.16
C THR A 45 -1.19 -5.39 -4.10
N ASP A 46 -0.97 -6.20 -3.07
CA ASP A 46 0.28 -6.92 -2.89
C ASP A 46 -0.01 -8.42 -2.95
N THR A 47 0.82 -9.16 -3.68
CA THR A 47 0.71 -10.60 -3.79
C THR A 47 1.90 -11.25 -3.12
N PHE A 48 1.62 -12.21 -2.26
CA PHE A 48 2.62 -12.95 -1.52
C PHE A 48 2.55 -14.43 -1.88
N VAL A 49 3.67 -15.11 -1.83
CA VAL A 49 3.71 -16.57 -1.91
C VAL A 49 4.50 -17.11 -0.73
N ARG A 50 4.11 -18.30 -0.31
CA ARG A 50 4.80 -19.02 0.76
C ARG A 50 5.62 -20.15 0.15
N ARG A 51 6.91 -20.13 0.47
CA ARG A 51 7.84 -21.20 0.09
C ARG A 51 8.65 -21.58 1.30
N LYS A 52 8.73 -22.88 1.57
CA LYS A 52 9.51 -23.41 2.70
C LYS A 52 9.14 -22.75 4.02
N GLY A 53 7.84 -22.51 4.22
CA GLY A 53 7.31 -21.91 5.43
C GLY A 53 7.49 -20.40 5.55
N GLN A 54 8.00 -19.73 4.50
CA GLN A 54 8.22 -18.30 4.53
C GLN A 54 7.40 -17.57 3.48
N TRP A 55 6.79 -16.46 3.87
CA TRP A 55 6.02 -15.60 2.97
C TRP A 55 6.92 -14.53 2.37
N SER A 56 6.80 -14.32 1.07
CA SER A 56 7.53 -13.28 0.36
C SER A 56 6.59 -12.54 -0.57
N ALA A 57 6.76 -11.23 -0.67
CA ALA A 57 6.04 -10.41 -1.63
C ALA A 57 6.65 -10.67 -3.02
N VAL A 58 5.82 -11.02 -4.00
CA VAL A 58 6.27 -11.31 -5.37
C VAL A 58 5.73 -10.33 -6.38
N ALA A 59 4.69 -9.57 -6.04
CA ALA A 59 4.14 -8.56 -6.93
C ALA A 59 3.48 -7.48 -6.08
N SER A 60 3.58 -6.25 -6.53
CA SER A 60 2.96 -5.12 -5.89
C SER A 60 2.48 -4.15 -6.95
N HIS A 61 1.27 -3.65 -6.77
CA HIS A 61 0.69 -2.65 -7.65
C HIS A 61 0.02 -1.58 -6.81
N ALA A 62 0.26 -0.33 -7.17
CA ALA A 62 -0.37 0.80 -6.50
C ALA A 62 -0.87 1.78 -7.55
N SER A 63 -2.01 2.39 -7.30
CA SER A 63 -2.56 3.42 -8.18
C SER A 63 -3.12 4.55 -7.36
N LEU A 64 -2.98 5.76 -7.89
CA LEU A 64 -3.55 6.95 -7.28
C LEU A 64 -5.07 6.90 -7.40
N GLU A 65 -5.77 6.93 -6.28
CA GLU A 65 -7.22 6.94 -6.26
C GLU A 65 -7.75 8.37 -6.28
N GLY A 66 -7.04 9.28 -5.59
CA GLY A 66 -7.44 10.67 -5.58
C GLY A 66 -6.48 11.51 -4.77
N SER A 67 -6.71 12.82 -4.81
CA SER A 67 -5.97 13.78 -4.01
C SER A 67 -6.92 14.83 -3.47
N ARG A 68 -6.53 15.40 -2.35
CA ARG A 68 -7.31 16.45 -1.71
C ARG A 68 -6.55 17.75 -1.57
#